data_5e3cf54b8deafc7a6360f49b6f1cad88
#
_entry.id   5e3cf54b8deafc7a6360f49b6f1cad88
#
_cell.length_a   1.000
_cell.length_b   1.000
_cell.length_c   1.000
_cell.angle_alpha   90.00
_cell.angle_beta   90.00
_cell.angle_gamma   90.00
#
_symmetry.space_group_name_H-M   'P 1'
#
loop_
_entity.id
_entity.type
_entity.pdbx_description
1 polymer ?
#
loop_
_entity_poly.entity_id
_entity_poly.type
_entity_poly.pdbx_seq_one_letter_code
_entity_poly.pdbx_strand_id
1 'polypeptide(L)'
;MAAVTLPTHYRNVFAELGYAQAEIDARIENTFHTIFYGDEAHRFYHPTGPGLAYIEDTGNHDVRTEGMSYGMMLCVQTDHKAEFDALWSWVMHYMYMQDGPNAGYFAWSCQPDGTPNANGPAPDGEEYFAMALFFAAGRWGCGSGIYDYAAMARCILHSCLHKGEKPGTGRPMWDPENHLIKFITECDFTDPSYHLPHFYTLFSLWADEADRPFWAEAARASRAFLHKACHPVTGLCAEYSLYDGTPHNRSDRDQRHDLYYSDAYRTIANMALDYAWFGADPWQAENAERLQKFFCETLCGRTNGIWEIDGTSLPGEALHPVAITATNAQASLAAGGPNAEVCVRRFWNTPLRDGPRRYYDNCLYFFALLALSGRYRIWPL
;
A
#
# COMPACT_ATOMS: atom_id res chain seq x y z
N MET A 1 -21.69 -15.64 -7.81
CA MET A 1 -21.00 -14.36 -7.90
C MET A 1 -20.87 -13.98 -9.37
N ALA A 2 -21.00 -12.69 -9.72
CA ALA A 2 -20.67 -12.24 -11.07
C ALA A 2 -19.19 -12.49 -11.34
N ALA A 3 -18.86 -12.87 -12.59
CA ALA A 3 -17.45 -13.09 -12.96
C ALA A 3 -16.69 -11.75 -12.85
N VAL A 4 -15.54 -11.76 -12.17
CA VAL A 4 -14.65 -10.61 -12.11
C VAL A 4 -14.01 -10.41 -13.49
N THR A 5 -14.18 -9.22 -14.05
CA THR A 5 -13.55 -8.86 -15.33
C THR A 5 -12.31 -8.01 -15.04
N LEU A 6 -11.15 -8.44 -15.52
CA LEU A 6 -9.93 -7.67 -15.39
C LEU A 6 -9.92 -6.49 -16.39
N PRO A 7 -9.40 -5.31 -15.99
CA PRO A 7 -9.30 -4.18 -16.89
C PRO A 7 -8.33 -4.48 -18.03
N THR A 8 -8.69 -4.09 -19.24
CA THR A 8 -7.84 -4.15 -20.44
C THR A 8 -7.20 -2.81 -20.79
N HIS A 9 -7.67 -1.75 -20.13
CA HIS A 9 -7.18 -0.39 -20.33
C HIS A 9 -6.94 0.29 -18.97
N TYR A 10 -5.83 1.01 -18.87
CA TYR A 10 -5.45 1.79 -17.71
C TYR A 10 -5.32 3.25 -18.12
N ARG A 11 -6.05 4.15 -17.46
CA ARG A 11 -6.07 5.58 -17.78
C ARG A 11 -4.69 6.18 -17.58
N ASN A 12 -4.28 7.03 -18.53
CA ASN A 12 -3.12 7.91 -18.36
C ASN A 12 -3.61 9.34 -18.13
N VAL A 13 -3.83 9.70 -16.87
CA VAL A 13 -4.37 11.00 -16.47
C VAL A 13 -3.42 12.14 -16.84
N PHE A 14 -2.10 11.92 -16.82
CA PHE A 14 -1.15 12.93 -17.27
C PHE A 14 -1.30 13.22 -18.76
N ALA A 15 -1.42 12.21 -19.61
CA ALA A 15 -1.64 12.39 -21.03
C ALA A 15 -3.00 13.05 -21.32
N GLU A 16 -4.04 12.69 -20.57
CA GLU A 16 -5.36 13.35 -20.64
C GLU A 16 -5.27 14.86 -20.33
N LEU A 17 -4.34 15.28 -19.46
CA LEU A 17 -4.08 16.67 -19.11
C LEU A 17 -3.04 17.37 -19.99
N GLY A 18 -2.59 16.71 -21.07
CA GLY A 18 -1.72 17.30 -22.09
C GLY A 18 -0.22 17.15 -21.86
N TYR A 19 0.22 16.37 -20.86
CA TYR A 19 1.65 16.07 -20.69
C TYR A 19 2.13 15.10 -21.78
N ALA A 20 3.32 15.35 -22.33
CA ALA A 20 3.87 14.52 -23.38
C ALA A 20 4.27 13.12 -22.82
N GLN A 21 3.99 12.06 -23.59
CA GLN A 21 4.32 10.68 -23.16
C GLN A 21 5.81 10.51 -22.83
N ALA A 22 6.69 11.12 -23.61
CA ALA A 22 8.13 11.07 -23.37
C ALA A 22 8.55 11.72 -22.03
N GLU A 23 7.87 12.77 -21.60
CA GLU A 23 8.11 13.42 -20.30
C GLU A 23 7.61 12.53 -19.14
N ILE A 24 6.45 11.87 -19.34
CA ILE A 24 5.89 10.94 -18.37
C ILE A 24 6.83 9.75 -18.19
N ASP A 25 7.27 9.12 -19.28
CA ASP A 25 8.17 7.96 -19.25
C ASP A 25 9.53 8.33 -18.65
N ALA A 26 10.11 9.47 -19.03
CA ALA A 26 11.36 9.96 -18.45
C ALA A 26 11.25 10.23 -16.93
N ARG A 27 10.10 10.75 -16.47
CA ARG A 27 9.87 10.96 -15.05
C ARG A 27 9.80 9.66 -14.27
N ILE A 28 9.12 8.64 -14.81
CA ILE A 28 9.06 7.29 -14.19
C ILE A 28 10.46 6.70 -14.06
N GLU A 29 11.23 6.73 -15.15
CA GLU A 29 12.59 6.19 -15.18
C GLU A 29 13.53 6.94 -14.22
N ASN A 30 13.49 8.28 -14.24
CA ASN A 30 14.29 9.10 -13.34
C ASN A 30 13.90 8.89 -11.87
N THR A 31 12.61 8.72 -11.56
CA THR A 31 12.14 8.44 -10.20
C THR A 31 12.66 7.09 -9.73
N PHE A 32 12.55 6.04 -10.55
CA PHE A 32 13.12 4.73 -10.23
C PHE A 32 14.63 4.84 -10.00
N HIS A 33 15.36 5.45 -10.95
CA HIS A 33 16.80 5.60 -10.83
C HIS A 33 17.22 6.37 -9.57
N THR A 34 16.52 7.43 -9.22
CA THR A 34 16.82 8.22 -8.01
C THR A 34 16.65 7.39 -6.74
N ILE A 35 15.58 6.64 -6.64
CA ILE A 35 15.24 5.84 -5.46
C ILE A 35 16.17 4.62 -5.32
N PHE A 36 16.50 3.95 -6.43
CA PHE A 36 17.25 2.70 -6.41
C PHE A 36 18.76 2.91 -6.59
N TYR A 37 19.19 3.89 -7.36
CA TYR A 37 20.57 4.07 -7.80
C TYR A 37 21.11 5.48 -7.61
N GLY A 38 20.33 6.39 -7.04
CA GLY A 38 20.78 7.73 -6.70
C GLY A 38 21.91 7.73 -5.66
N ASP A 39 22.39 8.91 -5.34
CA ASP A 39 23.34 9.07 -4.25
C ASP A 39 22.70 8.77 -2.88
N GLU A 40 23.50 8.76 -1.82
CA GLU A 40 23.06 8.40 -0.45
C GLU A 40 22.01 9.36 0.12
N ALA A 41 21.94 10.58 -0.39
CA ALA A 41 20.93 11.54 0.06
C ALA A 41 19.51 11.25 -0.53
N HIS A 42 19.45 10.48 -1.62
CA HIS A 42 18.21 10.25 -2.36
C HIS A 42 17.75 8.79 -2.31
N ARG A 43 18.69 7.83 -2.49
CA ARG A 43 18.33 6.41 -2.51
C ARG A 43 17.90 5.90 -1.15
N PHE A 44 17.12 4.83 -1.17
CA PHE A 44 16.83 3.98 0.00
C PHE A 44 16.79 2.49 -0.37
N TYR A 45 17.22 2.12 -1.58
CA TYR A 45 17.52 0.74 -1.96
C TYR A 45 19.01 0.47 -1.75
N HIS A 46 19.36 -0.62 -1.04
CA HIS A 46 20.71 -0.94 -0.64
C HIS A 46 21.07 -2.39 -0.98
N PRO A 47 21.90 -2.65 -2.00
CA PRO A 47 22.51 -3.97 -2.21
C PRO A 47 23.43 -4.33 -1.05
N THR A 48 23.32 -5.58 -0.52
CA THR A 48 24.13 -6.06 0.63
C THR A 48 25.05 -7.22 0.29
N GLY A 49 24.95 -7.76 -0.92
CA GLY A 49 25.74 -8.89 -1.38
C GLY A 49 25.18 -9.45 -2.70
N PRO A 50 25.74 -10.54 -3.21
CA PRO A 50 25.24 -11.16 -4.43
C PRO A 50 23.78 -11.60 -4.29
N GLY A 51 22.88 -10.94 -5.02
CA GLY A 51 21.45 -11.26 -5.05
C GLY A 51 20.68 -10.92 -3.78
N LEU A 52 21.18 -10.03 -2.92
CA LEU A 52 20.49 -9.55 -1.73
C LEU A 52 20.45 -8.02 -1.72
N ALA A 53 19.30 -7.45 -1.43
CA ALA A 53 19.12 -6.03 -1.24
C ALA A 53 17.94 -5.73 -0.31
N TYR A 54 17.94 -4.55 0.31
CA TYR A 54 16.83 -4.09 1.12
C TYR A 54 16.42 -2.65 0.80
N ILE A 55 15.21 -2.31 1.21
CA ILE A 55 14.67 -0.95 1.27
C ILE A 55 14.79 -0.46 2.71
N GLU A 56 15.45 0.68 2.90
CA GLU A 56 15.58 1.32 4.21
C GLU A 56 14.42 2.27 4.47
N ASP A 57 13.76 2.15 5.63
CA ASP A 57 13.04 3.28 6.21
C ASP A 57 14.06 4.29 6.74
N THR A 58 14.33 5.29 5.94
CA THR A 58 15.34 6.32 6.22
C THR A 58 14.97 7.25 7.39
N GLY A 59 13.74 7.16 7.88
CA GLY A 59 13.28 7.91 9.04
C GLY A 59 13.55 7.20 10.37
N ASN A 60 13.58 5.86 10.33
CA ASN A 60 13.77 5.01 11.51
C ASN A 60 15.06 4.19 11.43
N HIS A 61 15.75 4.21 10.28
CA HIS A 61 16.97 3.45 10.01
C HIS A 61 16.81 1.94 10.22
N ASP A 62 15.66 1.41 9.79
CA ASP A 62 15.33 0.00 9.85
C ASP A 62 14.82 -0.50 8.48
N VAL A 63 14.57 -1.81 8.39
CA VAL A 63 14.03 -2.48 7.21
C VAL A 63 12.67 -3.05 7.58
N ARG A 64 11.61 -2.63 6.89
CA ARG A 64 10.23 -3.01 7.19
C ARG A 64 9.63 -3.86 6.09
N THR A 65 8.74 -4.76 6.45
CA THR A 65 7.95 -5.53 5.45
C THR A 65 7.19 -4.60 4.51
N GLU A 66 6.67 -3.46 5.01
CA GLU A 66 6.08 -2.39 4.20
C GLU A 66 7.03 -1.94 3.08
N GLY A 67 8.24 -1.49 3.43
CA GLY A 67 9.21 -0.99 2.46
C GLY A 67 9.69 -2.05 1.49
N MET A 68 9.94 -3.26 1.98
CA MET A 68 10.37 -4.39 1.15
C MET A 68 9.31 -4.76 0.12
N SER A 69 8.05 -4.87 0.54
CA SER A 69 6.93 -5.21 -0.34
C SER A 69 6.60 -4.09 -1.34
N TYR A 70 6.71 -2.82 -0.92
CA TYR A 70 6.61 -1.67 -1.82
C TYR A 70 7.71 -1.67 -2.88
N GLY A 71 8.97 -1.89 -2.48
CA GLY A 71 10.09 -2.02 -3.41
C GLY A 71 9.87 -3.13 -4.44
N MET A 72 9.39 -4.30 -4.00
CA MET A 72 9.02 -5.40 -4.90
C MET A 72 7.90 -4.98 -5.86
N MET A 73 6.85 -4.31 -5.38
CA MET A 73 5.76 -3.83 -6.23
C MET A 73 6.26 -2.80 -7.26
N LEU A 74 7.10 -1.86 -6.86
CA LEU A 74 7.70 -0.89 -7.78
C LEU A 74 8.53 -1.59 -8.86
N CYS A 75 9.35 -2.58 -8.48
CA CYS A 75 10.17 -3.35 -9.40
C CYS A 75 9.31 -4.12 -10.42
N VAL A 76 8.24 -4.80 -9.98
CA VAL A 76 7.41 -5.56 -10.91
C VAL A 76 6.62 -4.65 -11.83
N GLN A 77 6.23 -3.44 -11.41
CA GLN A 77 5.52 -2.50 -12.27
C GLN A 77 6.45 -1.83 -13.31
N THR A 78 7.76 -1.74 -13.03
CA THR A 78 8.76 -1.08 -13.89
C THR A 78 9.70 -2.04 -14.61
N ASP A 79 9.49 -3.37 -14.53
CA ASP A 79 10.28 -4.42 -15.22
C ASP A 79 11.71 -4.62 -14.69
N HIS A 80 11.90 -4.47 -13.39
CA HIS A 80 13.21 -4.62 -12.74
C HIS A 80 13.26 -5.94 -11.94
N LYS A 81 13.36 -7.07 -12.69
CA LYS A 81 13.34 -8.42 -12.09
C LYS A 81 14.50 -8.69 -11.16
N ALA A 82 15.70 -8.20 -11.47
CA ALA A 82 16.89 -8.48 -10.67
C ALA A 82 16.80 -7.84 -9.28
N GLU A 83 16.29 -6.61 -9.20
CA GLU A 83 16.05 -5.88 -7.96
C GLU A 83 14.91 -6.51 -7.16
N PHE A 84 13.84 -6.94 -7.84
CA PHE A 84 12.74 -7.69 -7.23
C PHE A 84 13.25 -8.97 -6.54
N ASP A 85 14.02 -9.78 -7.27
CA ASP A 85 14.58 -11.04 -6.75
C ASP A 85 15.54 -10.80 -5.58
N ALA A 86 16.32 -9.72 -5.63
CA ALA A 86 17.23 -9.37 -4.55
C ALA A 86 16.51 -8.94 -3.27
N LEU A 87 15.43 -8.16 -3.40
CA LEU A 87 14.56 -7.80 -2.28
C LEU A 87 13.86 -9.03 -1.69
N TRP A 88 13.26 -9.87 -2.55
CA TRP A 88 12.58 -11.07 -2.11
C TRP A 88 13.53 -12.07 -1.42
N SER A 89 14.74 -12.22 -1.96
CA SER A 89 15.77 -13.07 -1.33
C SER A 89 16.17 -12.59 0.05
N TRP A 90 16.29 -11.26 0.23
CA TRP A 90 16.58 -10.67 1.53
C TRP A 90 15.45 -10.90 2.54
N VAL A 91 14.20 -10.70 2.11
CA VAL A 91 12.99 -10.96 2.92
C VAL A 91 12.95 -12.41 3.40
N MET A 92 13.15 -13.36 2.48
CA MET A 92 13.15 -14.78 2.82
C MET A 92 14.30 -15.21 3.74
N HIS A 93 15.44 -14.53 3.64
CA HIS A 93 16.62 -14.84 4.44
C HIS A 93 16.55 -14.28 5.85
N TYR A 94 16.05 -13.05 6.03
CA TYR A 94 16.16 -12.33 7.30
C TYR A 94 14.82 -12.08 8.00
N MET A 95 13.73 -11.91 7.25
CA MET A 95 12.42 -11.57 7.84
C MET A 95 11.50 -12.79 8.01
N TYR A 96 11.65 -13.82 7.17
CA TYR A 96 10.78 -15.00 7.22
C TYR A 96 10.98 -15.79 8.50
N MET A 97 9.93 -15.91 9.31
CA MET A 97 9.95 -16.66 10.59
C MET A 97 9.71 -18.15 10.33
N GLN A 98 10.68 -18.99 10.69
CA GLN A 98 10.64 -20.43 10.46
C GLN A 98 10.05 -21.20 11.64
N ASP A 99 10.10 -20.62 12.84
CA ASP A 99 9.75 -21.26 14.10
C ASP A 99 8.75 -20.45 14.92
N GLY A 100 8.18 -21.10 15.92
CA GLY A 100 7.26 -20.48 16.87
C GLY A 100 5.85 -20.25 16.32
N PRO A 101 5.00 -19.53 17.07
CA PRO A 101 3.61 -19.31 16.70
C PRO A 101 3.45 -18.49 15.39
N ASN A 102 4.42 -17.65 15.09
CA ASN A 102 4.43 -16.80 13.90
C ASN A 102 5.19 -17.41 12.70
N ALA A 103 5.59 -18.70 12.76
CA ALA A 103 6.23 -19.38 11.63
C ALA A 103 5.38 -19.28 10.37
N GLY A 104 5.98 -18.87 9.25
CA GLY A 104 5.27 -18.62 7.99
C GLY A 104 4.80 -17.19 7.79
N TYR A 105 4.98 -16.31 8.77
CA TYR A 105 4.89 -14.87 8.67
C TYR A 105 6.27 -14.22 8.60
N PHE A 106 6.31 -12.91 8.47
CA PHE A 106 7.55 -12.12 8.40
C PHE A 106 7.68 -11.21 9.63
N ALA A 107 8.89 -11.12 10.19
CA ALA A 107 9.20 -10.08 11.18
C ALA A 107 9.01 -8.70 10.53
N TRP A 108 8.08 -7.90 11.05
CA TRP A 108 7.68 -6.65 10.39
C TRP A 108 8.82 -5.63 10.29
N SER A 109 9.83 -5.72 11.17
CA SER A 109 10.99 -4.84 11.18
C SER A 109 12.26 -5.59 11.55
N CYS A 110 13.33 -5.31 10.81
CA CYS A 110 14.69 -5.78 11.06
C CYS A 110 15.67 -4.59 11.00
N GLN A 111 16.86 -4.78 11.60
CA GLN A 111 18.01 -3.93 11.33
C GLN A 111 18.53 -4.16 9.90
N PRO A 112 19.33 -3.23 9.32
CA PRO A 112 19.98 -3.43 8.02
C PRO A 112 20.91 -4.65 7.94
N ASP A 113 21.39 -5.16 9.06
CA ASP A 113 22.18 -6.40 9.14
C ASP A 113 21.34 -7.68 9.20
N GLY A 114 20.00 -7.53 9.19
CA GLY A 114 19.03 -8.62 9.25
C GLY A 114 18.61 -9.02 10.66
N THR A 115 19.14 -8.42 11.72
CA THR A 115 18.72 -8.69 13.09
C THR A 115 17.26 -8.25 13.30
N PRO A 116 16.32 -9.13 13.71
CA PRO A 116 14.94 -8.75 13.90
C PRO A 116 14.76 -7.73 15.04
N ASN A 117 14.01 -6.67 14.78
CA ASN A 117 13.54 -5.72 15.80
C ASN A 117 12.24 -6.23 16.48
N ALA A 118 11.51 -7.12 15.82
CA ALA A 118 10.22 -7.63 16.26
C ALA A 118 10.06 -9.11 15.89
N ASN A 119 9.24 -9.82 16.66
CA ASN A 119 8.92 -11.23 16.45
C ASN A 119 7.46 -11.43 16.00
N GLY A 120 6.85 -10.43 15.40
CA GLY A 120 5.48 -10.46 14.90
C GLY A 120 5.36 -9.84 13.52
N PRO A 121 4.28 -10.13 12.80
CA PRO A 121 4.03 -9.60 11.47
C PRO A 121 3.28 -8.27 11.51
N ALA A 122 3.26 -7.57 10.37
CA ALA A 122 2.36 -6.47 10.07
C ALA A 122 1.64 -6.76 8.74
N PRO A 123 0.31 -6.95 8.76
CA PRO A 123 -0.46 -7.48 7.62
C PRO A 123 -0.30 -6.76 6.29
N ASP A 124 -0.02 -5.45 6.29
CA ASP A 124 0.22 -4.66 5.07
C ASP A 124 1.44 -5.17 4.28
N GLY A 125 2.46 -5.68 4.96
CA GLY A 125 3.60 -6.31 4.31
C GLY A 125 3.23 -7.58 3.59
N GLU A 126 2.51 -8.48 4.26
CA GLU A 126 2.12 -9.79 3.72
C GLU A 126 1.18 -9.65 2.52
N GLU A 127 0.20 -8.74 2.56
CA GLU A 127 -0.71 -8.57 1.42
C GLU A 127 0.00 -7.98 0.20
N TYR A 128 0.92 -7.03 0.40
CA TYR A 128 1.72 -6.49 -0.69
C TYR A 128 2.76 -7.50 -1.21
N PHE A 129 3.40 -8.32 -0.36
CA PHE A 129 4.25 -9.43 -0.81
C PHE A 129 3.47 -10.40 -1.69
N ALA A 130 2.32 -10.86 -1.23
CA ALA A 130 1.50 -11.80 -1.98
C ALA A 130 1.09 -11.23 -3.35
N MET A 131 0.66 -9.95 -3.41
CA MET A 131 0.28 -9.34 -4.68
C MET A 131 1.47 -9.09 -5.60
N ALA A 132 2.60 -8.61 -5.08
CA ALA A 132 3.81 -8.41 -5.87
C ALA A 132 4.32 -9.73 -6.48
N LEU A 133 4.26 -10.83 -5.71
CA LEU A 133 4.61 -12.17 -6.18
C LEU A 133 3.63 -12.68 -7.25
N PHE A 134 2.34 -12.48 -7.11
CA PHE A 134 1.39 -12.83 -8.19
C PHE A 134 1.66 -12.02 -9.45
N PHE A 135 1.94 -10.74 -9.35
CA PHE A 135 2.29 -9.92 -10.50
C PHE A 135 3.62 -10.36 -11.13
N ALA A 136 4.61 -10.75 -10.32
CA ALA A 136 5.86 -11.31 -10.81
C ALA A 136 5.63 -12.61 -11.61
N ALA A 137 4.78 -13.50 -11.10
CA ALA A 137 4.40 -14.72 -11.79
C ALA A 137 3.72 -14.42 -13.14
N GLY A 138 2.78 -13.47 -13.18
CA GLY A 138 2.10 -13.06 -14.41
C GLY A 138 3.02 -12.37 -15.42
N ARG A 139 3.98 -11.58 -14.93
CA ARG A 139 4.87 -10.80 -15.78
C ARG A 139 6.07 -11.59 -16.30
N TRP A 140 6.72 -12.35 -15.43
CA TRP A 140 8.00 -13.00 -15.70
C TRP A 140 7.92 -14.54 -15.70
N GLY A 141 6.78 -15.10 -15.30
CA GLY A 141 6.63 -16.54 -15.06
C GLY A 141 7.20 -16.97 -13.72
N CYS A 142 6.95 -18.24 -13.36
CA CYS A 142 7.46 -18.83 -12.13
C CYS A 142 8.79 -19.56 -12.36
N GLY A 143 9.70 -19.43 -11.39
CA GLY A 143 10.92 -20.23 -11.27
C GLY A 143 10.72 -21.42 -10.34
N SER A 144 11.72 -21.72 -9.52
CA SER A 144 11.72 -22.78 -8.51
C SER A 144 12.10 -22.28 -7.12
N GLY A 145 11.72 -23.01 -6.07
CA GLY A 145 11.98 -22.62 -4.69
C GLY A 145 11.27 -21.30 -4.34
N ILE A 146 12.00 -20.36 -3.74
CA ILE A 146 11.44 -19.04 -3.38
C ILE A 146 11.02 -18.22 -4.62
N TYR A 147 11.47 -18.56 -5.80
CA TYR A 147 11.11 -17.91 -7.07
C TYR A 147 9.94 -18.59 -7.80
N ASP A 148 9.32 -19.62 -7.23
CA ASP A 148 7.97 -20.03 -7.62
C ASP A 148 6.99 -19.03 -7.02
N TYR A 149 6.93 -17.85 -7.66
CA TYR A 149 6.23 -16.67 -7.14
C TYR A 149 4.76 -16.95 -6.81
N ALA A 150 4.05 -17.66 -7.71
CA ALA A 150 2.64 -17.96 -7.47
C ALA A 150 2.42 -18.91 -6.29
N ALA A 151 3.28 -19.91 -6.11
CA ALA A 151 3.23 -20.80 -4.96
C ALA A 151 3.55 -20.07 -3.67
N MET A 152 4.58 -19.20 -3.65
CA MET A 152 4.93 -18.39 -2.49
C MET A 152 3.80 -17.42 -2.11
N ALA A 153 3.17 -16.75 -3.08
CA ALA A 153 2.01 -15.90 -2.82
C ALA A 153 0.87 -16.65 -2.15
N ARG A 154 0.54 -17.86 -2.65
CA ARG A 154 -0.50 -18.72 -2.04
C ARG A 154 -0.11 -19.16 -0.64
N CYS A 155 1.13 -19.52 -0.38
CA CYS A 155 1.62 -19.87 0.96
C CYS A 155 1.44 -18.72 1.97
N ILE A 156 1.75 -17.48 1.54
CA ILE A 156 1.53 -16.29 2.37
C ILE A 156 0.04 -16.14 2.69
N LEU A 157 -0.83 -16.11 1.66
CA LEU A 157 -2.27 -15.94 1.84
C LEU A 157 -2.89 -17.05 2.69
N HIS A 158 -2.46 -18.30 2.51
CA HIS A 158 -2.87 -19.40 3.35
C HIS A 158 -2.51 -19.16 4.83
N SER A 159 -1.26 -18.73 5.10
CA SER A 159 -0.84 -18.40 6.46
C SER A 159 -1.67 -17.27 7.06
N CYS A 160 -2.00 -16.24 6.27
CA CYS A 160 -2.82 -15.10 6.73
C CYS A 160 -4.21 -15.49 7.21
N LEU A 161 -4.80 -16.56 6.66
CA LEU A 161 -6.16 -16.99 7.01
C LEU A 161 -6.19 -18.13 8.03
N HIS A 162 -5.30 -19.11 7.91
CA HIS A 162 -5.43 -20.40 8.60
C HIS A 162 -4.60 -20.54 9.89
N LYS A 163 -3.86 -19.52 10.27
CA LYS A 163 -3.22 -19.51 11.59
C LYS A 163 -4.25 -19.52 12.71
N GLY A 164 -3.95 -20.29 13.74
CA GLY A 164 -4.86 -20.49 14.87
C GLY A 164 -5.85 -21.65 14.71
N GLU A 165 -5.99 -22.25 13.53
CA GLU A 165 -6.78 -23.48 13.36
C GLU A 165 -6.18 -24.67 14.08
N LYS A 166 -4.85 -24.66 14.27
CA LYS A 166 -4.14 -25.65 15.08
C LYS A 166 -3.57 -24.97 16.32
N PRO A 167 -3.63 -25.64 17.51
CA PRO A 167 -3.02 -25.12 18.73
C PRO A 167 -1.54 -24.75 18.52
N GLY A 168 -1.13 -23.55 18.96
CA GLY A 168 0.26 -23.08 18.89
C GLY A 168 0.69 -22.48 17.57
N THR A 169 -0.20 -22.32 16.59
CA THR A 169 0.12 -21.76 15.26
C THR A 169 -0.15 -20.26 15.13
N GLY A 170 -0.24 -19.51 16.21
CA GLY A 170 -0.46 -18.06 16.18
C GLY A 170 -1.91 -17.67 15.93
N ARG A 171 -2.12 -16.52 15.28
CA ARG A 171 -3.45 -15.95 14.99
C ARG A 171 -3.53 -15.48 13.53
N PRO A 172 -4.73 -15.54 12.91
CA PRO A 172 -4.91 -15.04 11.53
C PRO A 172 -4.83 -13.51 11.49
N MET A 173 -4.45 -13.00 10.31
CA MET A 173 -4.40 -11.56 10.04
C MET A 173 -5.75 -10.96 9.68
N TRP A 174 -6.68 -11.78 9.20
CA TRP A 174 -8.07 -11.39 8.95
C TRP A 174 -8.95 -11.98 10.05
N ASP A 175 -9.94 -11.18 10.43
CA ASP A 175 -10.99 -11.68 11.32
C ASP A 175 -11.91 -12.63 10.53
N PRO A 176 -12.10 -13.87 10.96
CA PRO A 176 -12.84 -14.86 10.19
C PRO A 176 -14.36 -14.61 10.17
N GLU A 177 -14.90 -13.79 11.09
CA GLU A 177 -16.33 -13.51 11.19
C GLU A 177 -16.74 -12.31 10.34
N ASN A 178 -15.96 -11.20 10.39
CA ASN A 178 -16.27 -9.99 9.67
C ASN A 178 -15.47 -9.81 8.37
N HIS A 179 -14.46 -10.66 8.09
CA HIS A 179 -13.58 -10.64 6.91
C HIS A 179 -12.74 -9.37 6.78
N LEU A 180 -12.53 -8.62 7.87
CA LEU A 180 -11.71 -7.41 7.87
C LEU A 180 -10.27 -7.74 8.31
N ILE A 181 -9.33 -7.04 7.73
CA ILE A 181 -7.92 -7.12 8.11
C ILE A 181 -7.73 -6.49 9.49
N LYS A 182 -6.85 -7.09 10.30
CA LYS A 182 -6.43 -6.55 11.60
C LYS A 182 -5.25 -5.61 11.43
N PHE A 183 -5.05 -4.70 12.37
CA PHE A 183 -3.82 -3.91 12.41
C PHE A 183 -2.60 -4.81 12.69
N ILE A 184 -2.67 -5.66 13.68
CA ILE A 184 -1.74 -6.78 13.94
C ILE A 184 -2.54 -7.99 14.40
N THR A 185 -1.95 -9.17 14.36
CA THR A 185 -2.65 -10.43 14.67
C THR A 185 -3.29 -10.49 16.07
N GLU A 186 -2.78 -9.74 17.02
CA GLU A 186 -3.24 -9.67 18.42
C GLU A 186 -4.33 -8.61 18.68
N CYS A 187 -4.60 -7.73 17.71
CA CYS A 187 -5.57 -6.65 17.85
C CYS A 187 -6.99 -7.06 17.44
N ASP A 188 -7.95 -6.31 17.95
CA ASP A 188 -9.37 -6.36 17.60
C ASP A 188 -9.83 -5.05 16.91
N PHE A 189 -8.89 -4.33 16.29
CA PHE A 189 -9.10 -3.15 15.50
C PHE A 189 -8.27 -3.19 14.21
N THR A 190 -8.49 -2.24 13.32
CA THR A 190 -7.88 -2.18 11.99
C THR A 190 -7.24 -0.83 11.70
N ASP A 191 -6.41 -0.80 10.66
CA ASP A 191 -5.95 0.42 9.98
C ASP A 191 -6.73 0.54 8.65
N PRO A 192 -7.47 1.65 8.40
CA PRO A 192 -8.17 1.85 7.14
C PRO A 192 -7.26 1.78 5.92
N SER A 193 -5.97 2.08 6.04
CA SER A 193 -5.02 2.03 4.94
C SER A 193 -4.60 0.59 4.55
N TYR A 194 -4.83 -0.39 5.43
CA TYR A 194 -4.58 -1.81 5.17
C TYR A 194 -5.68 -2.43 4.30
N HIS A 195 -6.83 -1.76 4.13
CA HIS A 195 -7.92 -2.27 3.31
C HIS A 195 -7.61 -2.10 1.83
N LEU A 196 -7.27 -3.19 1.14
CA LEU A 196 -6.93 -3.25 -0.27
C LEU A 196 -7.96 -4.08 -1.06
N PRO A 197 -9.22 -3.64 -1.19
CA PRO A 197 -10.27 -4.43 -1.83
C PRO A 197 -9.94 -4.81 -3.28
N HIS A 198 -9.11 -4.06 -3.97
CA HIS A 198 -8.59 -4.41 -5.30
C HIS A 198 -7.66 -5.63 -5.25
N PHE A 199 -6.79 -5.76 -4.24
CA PHE A 199 -5.97 -6.95 -4.06
C PHE A 199 -6.83 -8.15 -3.66
N TYR A 200 -7.78 -7.98 -2.74
CA TYR A 200 -8.66 -9.06 -2.32
C TYR A 200 -9.55 -9.57 -3.46
N THR A 201 -9.95 -8.68 -4.37
CA THR A 201 -10.64 -9.07 -5.62
C THR A 201 -9.75 -9.97 -6.47
N LEU A 202 -8.44 -9.69 -6.59
CA LEU A 202 -7.49 -10.54 -7.31
C LEU A 202 -7.15 -11.82 -6.54
N PHE A 203 -7.04 -11.77 -5.21
CA PHE A 203 -6.86 -12.96 -4.37
C PHE A 203 -8.05 -13.92 -4.53
N SER A 204 -9.28 -13.42 -4.71
CA SER A 204 -10.43 -14.27 -5.00
C SER A 204 -10.33 -15.05 -6.32
N LEU A 205 -9.39 -14.68 -7.19
CA LEU A 205 -9.13 -15.40 -8.45
C LEU A 205 -7.91 -16.31 -8.34
N TRP A 206 -6.88 -15.95 -7.56
CA TRP A 206 -5.54 -16.53 -7.66
C TRP A 206 -5.06 -17.27 -6.40
N ALA A 207 -5.68 -17.04 -5.25
CA ALA A 207 -5.42 -17.81 -4.03
C ALA A 207 -5.79 -19.29 -4.21
N ASP A 208 -5.50 -20.11 -3.23
CA ASP A 208 -5.96 -21.48 -3.17
C ASP A 208 -7.48 -21.53 -3.34
N GLU A 209 -7.97 -22.52 -4.10
CA GLU A 209 -9.38 -22.56 -4.51
C GLU A 209 -10.36 -22.51 -3.32
N ALA A 210 -9.98 -23.18 -2.23
CA ALA A 210 -10.79 -23.20 -0.99
C ALA A 210 -10.94 -21.82 -0.35
N ASP A 211 -9.96 -20.94 -0.51
CA ASP A 211 -9.89 -19.62 0.14
C ASP A 211 -10.49 -18.49 -0.71
N ARG A 212 -10.71 -18.72 -1.99
CA ARG A 212 -11.26 -17.71 -2.92
C ARG A 212 -12.58 -17.10 -2.47
N PRO A 213 -13.55 -17.85 -1.92
CA PRO A 213 -14.77 -17.28 -1.38
C PRO A 213 -14.53 -16.28 -0.23
N PHE A 214 -13.58 -16.58 0.67
CA PHE A 214 -13.20 -15.66 1.75
C PHE A 214 -12.68 -14.34 1.20
N TRP A 215 -11.80 -14.38 0.22
CA TRP A 215 -11.23 -13.16 -0.38
C TRP A 215 -12.26 -12.31 -1.12
N ALA A 216 -13.25 -12.95 -1.76
CA ALA A 216 -14.36 -12.23 -2.37
C ALA A 216 -15.21 -11.49 -1.33
N GLU A 217 -15.45 -12.10 -0.16
CA GLU A 217 -16.14 -11.46 0.96
C GLU A 217 -15.28 -10.37 1.62
N ALA A 218 -13.97 -10.60 1.78
CA ALA A 218 -13.05 -9.60 2.31
C ALA A 218 -13.01 -8.33 1.44
N ALA A 219 -13.02 -8.46 0.11
CA ALA A 219 -13.12 -7.32 -0.79
C ALA A 219 -14.42 -6.52 -0.57
N ARG A 220 -15.55 -7.21 -0.43
CA ARG A 220 -16.85 -6.59 -0.17
C ARG A 220 -16.92 -5.93 1.20
N ALA A 221 -16.43 -6.65 2.23
CA ALA A 221 -16.43 -6.16 3.61
C ALA A 221 -15.54 -4.91 3.76
N SER A 222 -14.37 -4.90 3.12
CA SER A 222 -13.46 -3.75 3.15
C SER A 222 -14.06 -2.51 2.47
N ARG A 223 -14.72 -2.66 1.32
CA ARG A 223 -15.44 -1.53 0.70
C ARG A 223 -16.51 -0.98 1.65
N ALA A 224 -17.35 -1.87 2.23
CA ALA A 224 -18.38 -1.45 3.18
C ALA A 224 -17.83 -0.83 4.47
N PHE A 225 -16.67 -1.28 4.93
CA PHE A 225 -15.96 -0.71 6.09
C PHE A 225 -15.48 0.71 5.79
N LEU A 226 -14.86 0.95 4.64
CA LEU A 226 -14.33 2.26 4.26
C LEU A 226 -15.42 3.34 4.20
N HIS A 227 -16.69 2.99 3.86
CA HIS A 227 -17.82 3.92 3.97
C HIS A 227 -18.04 4.43 5.40
N LYS A 228 -17.74 3.61 6.40
CA LYS A 228 -17.92 3.95 7.83
C LYS A 228 -16.70 4.70 8.39
N ALA A 229 -15.51 4.30 7.94
CA ALA A 229 -14.25 4.86 8.44
C ALA A 229 -13.96 6.27 7.90
N CYS A 230 -14.43 6.59 6.69
CA CYS A 230 -14.20 7.91 6.10
C CYS A 230 -15.28 8.91 6.54
N HIS A 231 -14.83 10.10 6.94
CA HIS A 231 -15.73 11.17 7.38
C HIS A 231 -16.59 11.71 6.21
N PRO A 232 -17.93 11.85 6.37
CA PRO A 232 -18.85 12.10 5.26
C PRO A 232 -18.70 13.48 4.59
N VAL A 233 -17.99 14.42 5.21
CA VAL A 233 -17.79 15.77 4.66
C VAL A 233 -16.38 15.94 4.09
N THR A 234 -15.35 15.49 4.80
CA THR A 234 -13.94 15.70 4.42
C THR A 234 -13.38 14.57 3.57
N GLY A 235 -13.94 13.36 3.65
CA GLY A 235 -13.40 12.15 3.06
C GLY A 235 -12.17 11.59 3.78
N LEU A 236 -11.74 12.19 4.87
CA LEU A 236 -10.60 11.73 5.68
C LEU A 236 -10.98 10.50 6.51
N CYS A 237 -10.00 9.64 6.79
CA CYS A 237 -10.09 8.57 7.78
C CYS A 237 -8.98 8.69 8.81
N ALA A 238 -9.14 8.02 9.95
CA ALA A 238 -8.10 7.92 10.96
C ALA A 238 -7.02 6.92 10.57
N GLU A 239 -5.86 6.99 11.23
CA GLU A 239 -4.80 6.00 11.13
C GLU A 239 -5.28 4.64 11.67
N TYR A 240 -5.96 4.63 12.83
CA TYR A 240 -6.60 3.42 13.35
C TYR A 240 -8.10 3.61 13.53
N SER A 241 -8.84 2.51 13.33
CA SER A 241 -10.30 2.48 13.47
C SER A 241 -10.77 1.15 14.08
N LEU A 242 -11.83 1.20 14.86
CA LEU A 242 -12.60 0.00 15.20
C LEU A 242 -13.31 -0.54 13.94
N TYR A 243 -13.74 -1.78 13.95
CA TYR A 243 -14.43 -2.41 12.80
C TYR A 243 -15.78 -1.77 12.43
N ASP A 244 -16.32 -0.93 13.28
CA ASP A 244 -17.50 -0.12 12.96
C ASP A 244 -17.18 1.22 12.27
N GLY A 245 -15.87 1.53 12.08
CA GLY A 245 -15.37 2.75 11.46
C GLY A 245 -15.04 3.87 12.45
N THR A 246 -15.27 3.68 13.74
CA THR A 246 -14.96 4.69 14.77
C THR A 246 -13.43 4.87 14.87
N PRO A 247 -12.90 6.10 14.82
CA PRO A 247 -11.48 6.38 15.07
C PRO A 247 -11.02 5.80 16.40
N HIS A 248 -9.82 5.20 16.42
CA HIS A 248 -9.33 4.45 17.57
C HIS A 248 -7.93 4.90 18.00
N ASN A 249 -7.72 4.96 19.32
CA ASN A 249 -6.42 5.18 19.94
C ASN A 249 -6.02 3.97 20.77
N ARG A 250 -4.76 3.58 20.68
CA ARG A 250 -4.21 2.53 21.54
C ARG A 250 -4.01 3.09 22.96
N SER A 251 -4.47 2.35 23.94
CA SER A 251 -4.33 2.73 25.37
C SER A 251 -2.91 2.60 25.90
N ASP A 252 -2.03 1.85 25.20
CA ASP A 252 -0.64 1.61 25.57
C ASP A 252 0.35 2.60 24.94
N ARG A 253 -0.13 3.62 24.22
CA ARG A 253 0.65 4.64 23.54
C ARG A 253 0.12 6.04 23.83
N ASP A 254 1.04 6.99 23.98
CA ASP A 254 0.69 8.42 24.11
C ASP A 254 0.37 9.07 22.76
N GLN A 255 0.83 8.47 21.68
CA GLN A 255 0.60 8.97 20.32
C GLN A 255 -0.87 8.78 19.93
N ARG A 256 -1.45 9.80 19.33
CA ARG A 256 -2.81 9.76 18.76
C ARG A 256 -2.78 9.10 17.40
N HIS A 257 -3.65 8.10 17.22
CA HIS A 257 -3.88 7.38 15.97
C HIS A 257 -5.31 7.56 15.42
N ASP A 258 -6.14 8.35 16.13
CA ASP A 258 -7.49 8.72 15.72
C ASP A 258 -7.53 9.93 14.76
N LEU A 259 -6.37 10.30 14.21
CA LEU A 259 -6.16 11.43 13.33
C LEU A 259 -5.94 11.00 11.87
N TYR A 260 -6.20 11.93 10.94
CA TYR A 260 -5.66 11.81 9.59
C TYR A 260 -4.17 12.12 9.63
N TYR A 261 -3.37 11.08 9.78
CA TYR A 261 -1.92 11.16 9.98
C TYR A 261 -1.23 9.88 9.47
N SER A 262 0.06 9.95 9.13
CA SER A 262 0.90 8.83 8.75
C SER A 262 0.24 7.86 7.75
N ASP A 263 -0.13 6.65 8.19
CA ASP A 263 -0.67 5.60 7.33
C ASP A 263 -2.02 5.95 6.70
N ALA A 264 -2.84 6.78 7.35
CA ALA A 264 -4.12 7.23 6.81
C ALA A 264 -3.99 7.89 5.42
N TYR A 265 -2.82 8.48 5.09
CA TYR A 265 -2.60 9.16 3.81
C TYR A 265 -2.75 8.25 2.61
N ARG A 266 -2.40 6.95 2.73
CA ARG A 266 -2.45 5.99 1.62
C ARG A 266 -3.86 5.42 1.35
N THR A 267 -4.80 5.57 2.28
CA THR A 267 -6.15 4.99 2.16
C THR A 267 -6.87 5.46 0.91
N ILE A 268 -6.85 6.76 0.61
CA ILE A 268 -7.52 7.30 -0.58
C ILE A 268 -6.88 6.83 -1.89
N ALA A 269 -5.57 6.61 -1.91
CA ALA A 269 -4.87 6.08 -3.07
C ALA A 269 -5.29 4.63 -3.37
N ASN A 270 -5.45 3.80 -2.32
CA ASN A 270 -5.93 2.43 -2.42
C ASN A 270 -7.38 2.38 -2.94
N MET A 271 -8.26 3.23 -2.42
CA MET A 271 -9.65 3.35 -2.89
C MET A 271 -9.71 3.78 -4.36
N ALA A 272 -8.90 4.74 -4.76
CA ALA A 272 -8.87 5.24 -6.12
C ALA A 272 -8.37 4.17 -7.11
N LEU A 273 -7.41 3.34 -6.69
CA LEU A 273 -6.93 2.22 -7.50
C LEU A 273 -7.97 1.11 -7.63
N ASP A 274 -8.70 0.79 -6.53
CA ASP A 274 -9.83 -0.15 -6.55
C ASP A 274 -10.91 0.30 -7.53
N TYR A 275 -11.28 1.58 -7.47
CA TYR A 275 -12.25 2.15 -8.39
C TYR A 275 -11.77 2.10 -9.84
N ALA A 276 -10.51 2.47 -10.11
CA ALA A 276 -9.96 2.47 -11.45
C ALA A 276 -9.87 1.07 -12.07
N TRP A 277 -9.63 0.04 -11.25
CA TRP A 277 -9.51 -1.32 -11.74
C TRP A 277 -10.86 -2.02 -11.90
N PHE A 278 -11.79 -1.80 -10.99
CA PHE A 278 -13.01 -2.60 -10.92
C PHE A 278 -14.33 -1.80 -10.98
N GLY A 279 -14.32 -0.52 -10.62
CA GLY A 279 -15.52 0.31 -10.58
C GLY A 279 -16.64 -0.28 -9.71
N ALA A 280 -16.26 -1.13 -8.74
CA ALA A 280 -17.20 -1.95 -7.98
C ALA A 280 -18.02 -1.17 -6.94
N ASP A 281 -17.53 0.01 -6.56
CA ASP A 281 -18.14 0.85 -5.53
C ASP A 281 -18.12 2.33 -5.94
N PRO A 282 -19.21 2.86 -6.49
CA PRO A 282 -19.30 4.26 -6.93
C PRO A 282 -19.06 5.28 -5.82
N TRP A 283 -19.32 4.93 -4.55
CA TRP A 283 -19.05 5.79 -3.40
C TRP A 283 -17.57 6.19 -3.29
N GLN A 284 -16.65 5.37 -3.77
CA GLN A 284 -15.22 5.67 -3.77
C GLN A 284 -14.89 6.94 -4.59
N ALA A 285 -15.60 7.13 -5.71
CA ALA A 285 -15.47 8.36 -6.50
C ALA A 285 -15.99 9.60 -5.73
N GLU A 286 -17.13 9.47 -5.06
CA GLU A 286 -17.68 10.54 -4.23
C GLU A 286 -16.74 10.90 -3.07
N ASN A 287 -16.14 9.87 -2.42
CA ASN A 287 -15.21 10.11 -1.32
C ASN A 287 -13.91 10.77 -1.80
N ALA A 288 -13.41 10.37 -2.97
CA ALA A 288 -12.24 11.01 -3.60
C ALA A 288 -12.51 12.49 -3.90
N GLU A 289 -13.71 12.84 -4.38
CA GLU A 289 -14.11 14.25 -4.61
C GLU A 289 -14.22 15.04 -3.31
N ARG A 290 -14.76 14.45 -2.24
CA ARG A 290 -14.83 15.09 -0.90
C ARG A 290 -13.43 15.41 -0.37
N LEU A 291 -12.53 14.45 -0.44
CA LEU A 291 -11.14 14.63 0.03
C LEU A 291 -10.42 15.71 -0.79
N GLN A 292 -10.51 15.67 -2.11
CA GLN A 292 -9.90 16.69 -2.96
C GLN A 292 -10.51 18.07 -2.72
N LYS A 293 -11.82 18.17 -2.53
CA LYS A 293 -12.49 19.41 -2.16
C LYS A 293 -11.96 19.95 -0.83
N PHE A 294 -11.83 19.10 0.18
CA PHE A 294 -11.28 19.50 1.48
C PHE A 294 -9.87 20.08 1.33
N PHE A 295 -8.95 19.40 0.64
CA PHE A 295 -7.59 19.90 0.47
C PHE A 295 -7.50 21.12 -0.46
N CYS A 296 -8.25 21.18 -1.53
CA CYS A 296 -8.16 22.28 -2.51
C CYS A 296 -8.89 23.54 -2.06
N GLU A 297 -10.11 23.40 -1.51
CA GLU A 297 -10.97 24.54 -1.22
C GLU A 297 -10.90 24.95 0.26
N THR A 298 -11.00 23.99 1.20
CA THR A 298 -10.99 24.32 2.64
C THR A 298 -9.56 24.64 3.11
N LEU A 299 -8.58 23.83 2.73
CA LEU A 299 -7.18 24.02 3.12
C LEU A 299 -6.38 24.86 2.13
N CYS A 300 -6.98 25.35 1.04
CA CYS A 300 -6.31 26.12 -0.02
C CYS A 300 -5.03 25.45 -0.53
N GLY A 301 -5.02 24.11 -0.57
CA GLY A 301 -3.92 23.31 -1.05
C GLY A 301 -2.82 22.99 -0.03
N ARG A 302 -3.00 23.29 1.23
CA ARG A 302 -2.04 22.97 2.29
C ARG A 302 -2.03 21.46 2.57
N THR A 303 -0.84 20.84 2.55
CA THR A 303 -0.63 19.41 2.79
C THR A 303 0.35 19.13 3.95
N ASN A 304 0.77 20.15 4.68
CA ASN A 304 1.77 20.02 5.75
C ASN A 304 1.20 20.12 7.17
N GLY A 305 -0.13 19.99 7.33
CA GLY A 305 -0.78 20.05 8.65
C GLY A 305 -1.16 18.67 9.21
N ILE A 306 -1.70 18.68 10.41
CA ILE A 306 -2.32 17.54 11.09
C ILE A 306 -3.80 17.85 11.28
N TRP A 307 -4.67 16.89 11.05
CA TRP A 307 -6.12 17.09 11.11
C TRP A 307 -6.82 15.95 11.84
N GLU A 308 -7.84 16.28 12.59
CA GLU A 308 -8.88 15.32 12.93
C GLU A 308 -9.67 14.97 11.67
N ILE A 309 -10.37 13.86 11.67
CA ILE A 309 -11.08 13.41 10.44
C ILE A 309 -12.22 14.35 10.02
N ASP A 310 -12.77 15.16 10.93
CA ASP A 310 -13.76 16.18 10.62
C ASP A 310 -13.17 17.43 9.95
N GLY A 311 -11.84 17.52 9.85
CA GLY A 311 -11.10 18.64 9.26
C GLY A 311 -10.60 19.67 10.25
N THR A 312 -10.83 19.49 11.55
CA THR A 312 -10.24 20.35 12.60
C THR A 312 -8.73 20.30 12.54
N SER A 313 -8.09 21.46 12.34
CA SER A 313 -6.63 21.56 12.28
C SER A 313 -6.03 21.50 13.68
N LEU A 314 -4.98 20.71 13.82
CA LEU A 314 -4.21 20.57 15.06
C LEU A 314 -2.83 21.23 14.92
N PRO A 315 -2.19 21.61 16.06
CA PRO A 315 -0.80 22.07 16.06
C PRO A 315 0.15 20.98 15.56
N GLY A 316 1.17 21.37 14.80
CA GLY A 316 2.20 20.48 14.29
C GLY A 316 2.24 20.42 12.76
N GLU A 317 3.13 19.60 12.25
CA GLU A 317 3.33 19.40 10.82
C GLU A 317 3.10 17.95 10.43
N ALA A 318 2.59 17.75 9.21
CA ALA A 318 2.44 16.42 8.64
C ALA A 318 3.80 15.71 8.57
N LEU A 319 3.81 14.44 8.94
CA LEU A 319 5.02 13.62 8.86
C LEU A 319 5.46 13.44 7.40
N HIS A 320 4.50 13.34 6.46
CA HIS A 320 4.72 13.01 5.06
C HIS A 320 3.92 13.90 4.09
N PRO A 321 4.27 15.21 3.95
CA PRO A 321 3.49 16.16 3.14
C PRO A 321 3.54 15.88 1.63
N VAL A 322 4.62 15.25 1.13
CA VAL A 322 4.73 14.84 -0.28
C VAL A 322 3.83 13.64 -0.55
N ALA A 323 3.74 12.70 0.39
CA ALA A 323 2.81 11.58 0.32
C ALA A 323 1.35 12.05 0.25
N ILE A 324 0.94 13.03 1.08
CA ILE A 324 -0.41 13.62 1.02
C ILE A 324 -0.67 14.23 -0.37
N THR A 325 0.30 14.95 -0.93
CA THR A 325 0.16 15.54 -2.28
C THR A 325 0.01 14.46 -3.34
N ALA A 326 0.80 13.40 -3.25
CA ALA A 326 0.80 12.28 -4.19
C ALA A 326 -0.52 11.48 -4.14
N THR A 327 -0.99 11.13 -2.94
CA THR A 327 -2.23 10.35 -2.76
C THR A 327 -3.47 11.15 -3.10
N ASN A 328 -3.50 12.47 -2.83
CA ASN A 328 -4.54 13.37 -3.29
C ASN A 328 -4.62 13.44 -4.83
N ALA A 329 -3.47 13.41 -5.49
CA ALA A 329 -3.43 13.35 -6.96
C ALA A 329 -3.91 11.98 -7.47
N GLN A 330 -3.48 10.88 -6.83
CA GLN A 330 -3.92 9.53 -7.20
C GLN A 330 -5.43 9.35 -7.05
N ALA A 331 -6.07 10.07 -6.12
CA ALA A 331 -7.53 10.11 -5.98
C ALA A 331 -8.24 10.51 -7.28
N SER A 332 -7.57 11.23 -8.19
CA SER A 332 -8.11 11.62 -9.51
C SER A 332 -8.33 10.44 -10.48
N LEU A 333 -7.88 9.24 -10.13
CA LEU A 333 -8.30 8.02 -10.85
C LEU A 333 -9.79 7.71 -10.64
N ALA A 334 -10.34 8.11 -9.51
CA ALA A 334 -11.76 7.92 -9.16
C ALA A 334 -12.54 9.24 -9.26
N ALA A 335 -11.99 10.35 -8.78
CA ALA A 335 -12.66 11.65 -8.80
C ALA A 335 -12.77 12.23 -10.23
N GLY A 336 -13.95 12.72 -10.59
CA GLY A 336 -14.23 13.41 -11.86
C GLY A 336 -14.47 14.91 -11.72
N GLY A 337 -14.39 15.46 -10.51
CA GLY A 337 -14.67 16.86 -10.21
C GLY A 337 -13.55 17.84 -10.59
N PRO A 338 -13.78 19.16 -10.47
CA PRO A 338 -12.85 20.20 -10.90
C PRO A 338 -11.51 20.20 -10.13
N ASN A 339 -11.48 19.64 -8.93
CA ASN A 339 -10.28 19.59 -8.11
C ASN A 339 -9.29 18.50 -8.56
N ALA A 340 -9.74 17.52 -9.38
CA ALA A 340 -8.89 16.43 -9.86
C ALA A 340 -7.68 16.95 -10.67
N GLU A 341 -7.93 17.81 -11.64
CA GLU A 341 -6.84 18.44 -12.43
C GLU A 341 -5.90 19.25 -11.54
N VAL A 342 -6.43 20.01 -10.58
CA VAL A 342 -5.63 20.84 -9.66
C VAL A 342 -4.67 19.95 -8.84
N CYS A 343 -5.15 18.82 -8.31
CA CYS A 343 -4.34 17.87 -7.55
C CYS A 343 -3.25 17.23 -8.41
N VAL A 344 -3.58 16.79 -9.64
CA VAL A 344 -2.61 16.17 -10.55
C VAL A 344 -1.53 17.17 -10.98
N ARG A 345 -1.89 18.41 -11.35
CA ARG A 345 -0.91 19.42 -11.73
C ARG A 345 -0.01 19.84 -10.56
N ARG A 346 -0.56 19.91 -9.34
CA ARG A 346 0.25 20.13 -8.13
C ARG A 346 1.25 19.01 -7.92
N PHE A 347 0.82 17.77 -8.00
CA PHE A 347 1.69 16.60 -7.87
C PHE A 347 2.77 16.60 -8.95
N TRP A 348 2.41 16.88 -10.20
CA TRP A 348 3.40 16.98 -11.29
C TRP A 348 4.50 18.01 -11.00
N ASN A 349 4.19 19.10 -10.31
CA ASN A 349 5.15 20.13 -9.94
C ASN A 349 5.84 19.89 -8.58
N THR A 350 5.49 18.81 -7.88
CA THR A 350 6.10 18.46 -6.60
C THR A 350 7.32 17.57 -6.86
N PRO A 351 8.52 17.93 -6.32
CA PRO A 351 9.70 17.08 -6.41
C PRO A 351 9.57 15.88 -5.46
N LEU A 352 10.46 14.89 -5.64
CA LEU A 352 10.72 13.88 -4.63
C LEU A 352 11.15 14.55 -3.33
N ARG A 353 10.81 13.94 -2.20
CA ARG A 353 11.23 14.44 -0.90
C ARG A 353 12.71 14.09 -0.65
N ASP A 354 13.42 15.04 -0.08
CA ASP A 354 14.78 14.87 0.43
C ASP A 354 14.78 14.63 1.95
N GLY A 355 15.94 14.23 2.48
CA GLY A 355 16.18 14.12 3.91
C GLY A 355 15.71 12.81 4.55
N PRO A 356 15.69 12.76 5.90
CA PRO A 356 15.55 11.50 6.64
C PRO A 356 14.18 10.82 6.49
N ARG A 357 13.14 11.55 6.10
CA ARG A 357 11.78 11.00 5.94
C ARG A 357 11.40 10.70 4.49
N ARG A 358 12.39 10.63 3.57
CA ARG A 358 12.14 10.47 2.12
C ARG A 358 11.55 9.13 1.71
N TYR A 359 11.80 8.07 2.47
CA TYR A 359 11.37 6.72 2.15
C TYR A 359 9.86 6.63 1.88
N TYR A 360 9.04 6.88 2.89
CA TYR A 360 7.58 6.73 2.80
C TYR A 360 6.95 7.70 1.78
N ASP A 361 7.36 8.98 1.85
CA ASP A 361 6.90 9.98 0.89
C ASP A 361 7.17 9.57 -0.56
N ASN A 362 8.39 9.08 -0.85
CA ASN A 362 8.78 8.75 -2.22
C ASN A 362 8.24 7.39 -2.69
N CYS A 363 7.93 6.46 -1.80
CA CYS A 363 7.16 5.27 -2.15
C CYS A 363 5.76 5.64 -2.62
N LEU A 364 5.02 6.44 -1.86
CA LEU A 364 3.67 6.88 -2.24
C LEU A 364 3.68 7.81 -3.45
N TYR A 365 4.71 8.67 -3.58
CA TYR A 365 4.93 9.46 -4.78
C TYR A 365 5.07 8.57 -6.02
N PHE A 366 5.88 7.51 -5.93
CA PHE A 366 6.11 6.66 -7.10
C PHE A 366 4.87 5.81 -7.43
N PHE A 367 4.15 5.30 -6.45
CA PHE A 367 2.86 4.63 -6.70
C PHE A 367 1.87 5.56 -7.39
N ALA A 368 1.74 6.82 -6.95
CA ALA A 368 0.86 7.80 -7.59
C ALA A 368 1.30 8.10 -9.03
N LEU A 369 2.62 8.22 -9.27
CA LEU A 369 3.17 8.43 -10.60
C LEU A 369 2.84 7.27 -11.55
N LEU A 370 3.03 6.03 -11.10
CA LEU A 370 2.70 4.82 -11.85
C LEU A 370 1.18 4.71 -12.11
N ALA A 371 0.38 4.98 -11.09
CA ALA A 371 -1.07 4.88 -11.20
C ALA A 371 -1.65 5.92 -12.17
N LEU A 372 -1.26 7.19 -12.03
CA LEU A 372 -1.74 8.29 -12.89
C LEU A 372 -1.21 8.22 -14.32
N SER A 373 -0.10 7.53 -14.56
CA SER A 373 0.43 7.27 -15.91
C SER A 373 -0.14 6.01 -16.58
N GLY A 374 -1.02 5.26 -15.89
CA GLY A 374 -1.53 3.98 -16.37
C GLY A 374 -0.48 2.86 -16.38
N ARG A 375 0.61 3.02 -15.62
CA ARG A 375 1.68 2.02 -15.50
C ARG A 375 1.53 1.11 -14.29
N TYR A 376 0.67 1.43 -13.30
CA TYR A 376 0.30 0.52 -12.23
C TYR A 376 -0.78 -0.43 -12.75
N ARG A 377 -0.36 -1.64 -13.13
CA ARG A 377 -1.20 -2.59 -13.90
C ARG A 377 -1.35 -3.91 -13.18
N ILE A 378 -2.43 -4.60 -13.50
CA ILE A 378 -2.60 -6.03 -13.18
C ILE A 378 -1.80 -6.84 -14.19
N TRP A 379 -0.95 -7.73 -13.69
CA TRP A 379 -0.23 -8.73 -14.47
C TRP A 379 -0.91 -10.09 -14.20
N PRO A 380 -1.83 -10.53 -15.07
CA PRO A 380 -2.64 -11.71 -14.80
C PRO A 380 -1.82 -12.99 -14.85
N LEU A 381 -2.22 -13.97 -14.01
CA LEU A 381 -1.68 -15.33 -14.02
C LEU A 381 -2.15 -16.12 -15.25
#